data_8b634214bb5efa16f618cd6c616a6685
#
_entry.id   8b634214bb5efa16f618cd6c616a6685
#
_cell.length_a   1.000
_cell.length_b   1.000
_cell.length_c   1.000
_cell.angle_alpha   90.00
_cell.angle_beta   90.00
_cell.angle_gamma   90.00
#
_symmetry.space_group_name_H-M   'P 1'
#
loop_
_entity.id
_entity.type
_entity.pdbx_description
1 polymer ?
#
loop_
_entity_poly.entity_id
_entity_poly.type
_entity_poly.pdbx_seq_one_letter_code
_entity_poly.pdbx_strand_id
1 'polypeptide(L)'
;MGKIIAITNQKGGVGKTTTSINLAASFQAMKRKVMLIDFDPQGNATVGCGVHKSQILHPSHDVLCNTVNIKDALIKTNGGFDLLPTTQELIVAEMQLLQEPEREQRLKTILAPLKNAYDYILIDCPPSLSILTVNALVAANSVLIPVQCEYYALEVLNGLLNTLEQIKNTINPNLHIEGLLRTMYDGRNRLALDVSAQLLAHFPERVYRTVIPRNVRLAEAPSHGAAILQYDGKSQGAIAYMALAGEMVRREEALQHQVDTESISVS
;
A
#
# COMPACT_ATOMS: atom_id res chain seq x y z
N MET A 1 0.17 15.66 -9.65
CA MET A 1 -0.39 15.53 -8.29
C MET A 1 -0.06 14.15 -7.78
N GLY A 2 0.59 14.04 -6.60
CA GLY A 2 1.02 12.73 -6.10
C GLY A 2 -0.14 11.77 -5.84
N LYS A 3 0.06 10.50 -6.11
CA LYS A 3 -0.94 9.43 -5.98
C LYS A 3 -0.84 8.76 -4.62
N ILE A 4 -1.95 8.72 -3.88
CA ILE A 4 -2.03 8.04 -2.58
C ILE A 4 -2.65 6.66 -2.81
N ILE A 5 -1.92 5.60 -2.44
CA ILE A 5 -2.33 4.22 -2.63
C ILE A 5 -2.38 3.50 -1.28
N ALA A 6 -3.56 3.06 -0.86
CA ALA A 6 -3.70 2.18 0.29
C ALA A 6 -3.42 0.73 -0.11
N ILE A 7 -2.57 0.04 0.65
CA ILE A 7 -2.25 -1.38 0.44
C ILE A 7 -2.97 -2.17 1.52
N THR A 8 -4.07 -2.82 1.17
CA THR A 8 -4.93 -3.47 2.15
C THR A 8 -5.48 -4.81 1.69
N ASN A 9 -5.72 -5.68 2.65
CA ASN A 9 -6.50 -6.92 2.56
C ASN A 9 -6.83 -7.35 4.00
N GLN A 10 -8.06 -7.79 4.22
CA GLN A 10 -8.52 -8.26 5.54
C GLN A 10 -7.85 -9.57 5.98
N LYS A 11 -7.28 -10.33 5.05
CA LYS A 11 -6.51 -11.54 5.37
C LYS A 11 -5.11 -11.17 5.83
N GLY A 12 -4.71 -11.68 7.00
CA GLY A 12 -3.33 -11.58 7.48
C GLY A 12 -2.37 -12.41 6.61
N GLY A 13 -1.09 -12.00 6.56
CA GLY A 13 -0.04 -12.79 5.90
C GLY A 13 -0.05 -12.81 4.37
N VAL A 14 -0.89 -12.03 3.69
CA VAL A 14 -0.94 -11.98 2.21
C VAL A 14 0.15 -11.13 1.55
N GLY A 15 1.07 -10.58 2.33
CA GLY A 15 2.20 -9.79 1.83
C GLY A 15 1.91 -8.30 1.65
N LYS A 16 0.97 -7.70 2.42
CA LYS A 16 0.72 -6.25 2.44
C LYS A 16 2.00 -5.47 2.72
N THR A 17 2.58 -5.66 3.90
CA THR A 17 3.79 -4.97 4.34
C THR A 17 4.99 -5.23 3.42
N THR A 18 5.15 -6.49 2.97
CA THR A 18 6.20 -6.82 1.99
C THR A 18 6.01 -6.04 0.70
N THR A 19 4.76 -5.91 0.22
CA THR A 19 4.44 -5.13 -0.98
C THR A 19 4.69 -3.65 -0.74
N SER A 20 4.26 -3.10 0.40
CA SER A 20 4.42 -1.68 0.75
C SER A 20 5.89 -1.26 0.74
N ILE A 21 6.76 -2.00 1.42
CA ILE A 21 8.20 -1.71 1.50
C ILE A 21 8.86 -1.84 0.11
N ASN A 22 8.62 -2.96 -0.57
CA ASN A 22 9.35 -3.26 -1.80
C ASN A 22 8.85 -2.44 -2.99
N LEU A 23 7.57 -2.08 -3.01
CA LEU A 23 7.03 -1.16 -4.01
C LEU A 23 7.57 0.27 -3.79
N ALA A 24 7.65 0.75 -2.54
CA ALA A 24 8.26 2.03 -2.22
C ALA A 24 9.72 2.09 -2.70
N ALA A 25 10.51 1.06 -2.41
CA ALA A 25 11.90 0.96 -2.86
C ALA A 25 12.00 0.89 -4.39
N SER A 26 11.08 0.19 -5.06
CA SER A 26 11.07 0.05 -6.52
C SER A 26 10.73 1.39 -7.21
N PHE A 27 9.73 2.12 -6.74
CA PHE A 27 9.44 3.46 -7.24
C PHE A 27 10.60 4.44 -7.00
N GLN A 28 11.23 4.36 -5.81
CA GLN A 28 12.41 5.18 -5.52
C GLN A 28 13.58 4.86 -6.47
N ALA A 29 13.82 3.59 -6.78
CA ALA A 29 14.82 3.18 -7.77
C ALA A 29 14.52 3.73 -9.19
N MET A 30 13.23 3.94 -9.50
CA MET A 30 12.76 4.61 -10.72
C MET A 30 12.79 6.15 -10.61
N LYS A 31 13.47 6.71 -9.60
CA LYS A 31 13.63 8.15 -9.33
C LYS A 31 12.30 8.87 -9.03
N ARG A 32 11.30 8.16 -8.53
CA ARG A 32 10.06 8.76 -8.02
C ARG A 32 10.24 9.16 -6.56
N LYS A 33 9.67 10.30 -6.18
CA LYS A 33 9.62 10.73 -4.77
C LYS A 33 8.53 9.93 -4.05
N VAL A 34 8.91 9.16 -3.05
CA VAL A 34 8.00 8.22 -2.38
C VAL A 34 7.97 8.44 -0.88
N MET A 35 6.77 8.41 -0.31
CA MET A 35 6.54 8.29 1.12
C MET A 35 5.80 6.98 1.41
N LEU A 36 6.27 6.24 2.40
CA LEU A 36 5.60 5.08 2.97
C LEU A 36 5.06 5.46 4.35
N ILE A 37 3.80 5.16 4.61
CA ILE A 37 3.15 5.30 5.92
C ILE A 37 2.94 3.90 6.47
N ASP A 38 3.57 3.60 7.60
CA ASP A 38 3.25 2.41 8.37
C ASP A 38 2.02 2.73 9.24
N PHE A 39 0.90 2.10 8.92
CA PHE A 39 -0.39 2.37 9.55
C PHE A 39 -0.94 1.12 10.28
N ASP A 40 -0.09 0.11 10.44
CA ASP A 40 -0.35 -1.08 11.25
C ASP A 40 0.31 -0.92 12.63
N PRO A 41 -0.43 -0.97 13.75
CA PRO A 41 0.14 -0.89 15.11
C PRO A 41 1.24 -1.92 15.38
N GLN A 42 1.31 -3.01 14.61
CA GLN A 42 2.40 -3.97 14.71
C GLN A 42 3.76 -3.38 14.27
N GLY A 43 3.76 -2.32 13.43
CA GLY A 43 4.96 -1.62 13.01
C GLY A 43 5.91 -2.47 12.17
N ASN A 44 5.36 -3.40 11.39
CA ASN A 44 6.16 -4.31 10.58
C ASN A 44 6.85 -3.62 9.41
N ALA A 45 6.22 -2.60 8.80
CA ALA A 45 6.87 -1.81 7.76
C ALA A 45 8.00 -0.96 8.33
N THR A 46 7.81 -0.41 9.52
CA THR A 46 8.83 0.35 10.26
C THR A 46 10.09 -0.48 10.49
N VAL A 47 9.94 -1.64 11.11
CA VAL A 47 11.07 -2.56 11.38
C VAL A 47 11.68 -3.09 10.08
N GLY A 48 10.85 -3.45 9.11
CA GLY A 48 11.29 -3.94 7.81
C GLY A 48 12.07 -2.91 6.98
N CYS A 49 11.92 -1.62 7.29
CA CYS A 49 12.73 -0.53 6.72
C CYS A 49 13.99 -0.21 7.52
N GLY A 50 14.31 -0.98 8.57
CA GLY A 50 15.51 -0.81 9.38
C GLY A 50 15.38 0.25 10.49
N VAL A 51 14.16 0.70 10.80
CA VAL A 51 13.93 1.65 11.87
C VAL A 51 13.61 0.92 13.17
N HIS A 52 14.45 1.12 14.20
CA HIS A 52 14.22 0.56 15.52
C HIS A 52 13.14 1.35 16.27
N LYS A 53 12.12 0.67 16.77
CA LYS A 53 10.99 1.31 17.47
C LYS A 53 11.41 2.19 18.66
N SER A 54 12.48 1.82 19.36
CA SER A 54 13.04 2.57 20.49
C SER A 54 13.72 3.90 20.09
N GLN A 55 13.98 4.12 18.81
CA GLN A 55 14.64 5.32 18.27
C GLN A 55 13.65 6.28 17.61
N ILE A 56 12.36 5.92 17.55
CA ILE A 56 11.34 6.77 16.96
C ILE A 56 11.00 7.89 17.96
N LEU A 57 11.25 9.14 17.54
CA LEU A 57 10.89 10.32 18.34
C LEU A 57 9.41 10.68 18.18
N HIS A 58 8.89 10.59 16.97
CA HIS A 58 7.54 10.99 16.61
C HIS A 58 6.89 9.89 15.74
N PRO A 59 6.18 8.95 16.34
CA PRO A 59 5.45 7.92 15.58
C PRO A 59 4.17 8.49 14.94
N SER A 60 3.57 7.72 14.06
CA SER A 60 2.32 8.05 13.38
C SER A 60 1.17 8.39 14.34
N HIS A 61 1.19 7.87 15.57
CA HIS A 61 0.29 8.26 16.68
C HIS A 61 0.32 9.77 16.92
N ASP A 62 1.50 10.38 17.11
CA ASP A 62 1.65 11.81 17.38
C ASP A 62 1.09 12.67 16.25
N VAL A 63 1.30 12.21 15.01
CA VAL A 63 0.79 12.88 13.81
C VAL A 63 -0.74 12.80 13.76
N LEU A 64 -1.33 11.64 14.03
CA LEU A 64 -2.79 11.48 14.07
C LEU A 64 -3.45 12.28 15.17
N CYS A 65 -2.80 12.40 16.33
CA CYS A 65 -3.27 13.19 17.46
C CYS A 65 -3.00 14.70 17.31
N ASN A 66 -2.41 15.16 16.18
CA ASN A 66 -2.01 16.55 15.91
C ASN A 66 -1.01 17.14 16.92
N THR A 67 -0.24 16.33 17.58
CA THR A 67 0.81 16.80 18.52
C THR A 67 2.09 17.15 17.78
N VAL A 68 2.30 16.55 16.60
CA VAL A 68 3.50 16.77 15.76
C VAL A 68 3.11 16.93 14.31
N ASN A 69 3.80 17.81 13.58
CA ASN A 69 3.62 17.92 12.14
C ASN A 69 4.21 16.68 11.44
N ILE A 70 3.52 16.15 10.44
CA ILE A 70 3.95 14.95 9.71
C ILE A 70 5.38 15.09 9.15
N LYS A 71 5.80 16.28 8.72
CA LYS A 71 7.15 16.52 8.18
C LYS A 71 8.25 16.28 9.20
N ASP A 72 7.97 16.56 10.48
CA ASP A 72 8.92 16.39 11.58
C ASP A 72 8.99 14.92 12.06
N ALA A 73 7.99 14.11 11.68
CA ALA A 73 7.91 12.69 12.01
C ALA A 73 8.52 11.78 10.92
N LEU A 74 8.86 12.32 9.74
CA LEU A 74 9.40 11.52 8.64
C LEU A 74 10.84 11.11 8.89
N ILE A 75 11.15 9.84 8.58
CA ILE A 75 12.49 9.26 8.64
C ILE A 75 12.93 8.87 7.23
N LYS A 76 14.14 9.23 6.84
CA LYS A 76 14.73 8.78 5.57
C LYS A 76 15.23 7.35 5.74
N THR A 77 14.69 6.44 4.93
CA THR A 77 15.09 5.01 4.96
C THR A 77 16.38 4.77 4.17
N ASN A 78 17.03 3.64 4.43
CA ASN A 78 18.16 3.16 3.61
C ASN A 78 17.75 2.91 2.14
N GLY A 79 16.47 2.66 1.88
CA GLY A 79 15.90 2.53 0.54
C GLY A 79 15.72 3.86 -0.19
N GLY A 80 16.02 4.99 0.46
CA GLY A 80 15.99 6.34 -0.12
C GLY A 80 14.61 7.00 -0.15
N PHE A 81 13.54 6.34 0.27
CA PHE A 81 12.20 6.91 0.43
C PHE A 81 11.95 7.39 1.86
N ASP A 82 10.96 8.26 2.03
CA ASP A 82 10.55 8.75 3.35
C ASP A 82 9.56 7.78 4.00
N LEU A 83 9.72 7.56 5.31
CA LEU A 83 8.85 6.70 6.11
C LEU A 83 8.20 7.51 7.23
N LEU A 84 6.88 7.43 7.35
CA LEU A 84 6.20 7.75 8.60
C LEU A 84 6.15 6.47 9.45
N PRO A 85 6.99 6.36 10.50
CA PRO A 85 7.09 5.15 11.29
C PRO A 85 5.94 5.03 12.28
N THR A 86 5.72 3.82 12.79
CA THR A 86 4.72 3.56 13.83
C THR A 86 5.25 2.78 15.01
N THR A 87 4.53 2.90 16.12
CA THR A 87 4.67 2.09 17.34
C THR A 87 3.31 1.52 17.75
N GLN A 88 3.30 0.67 18.78
CA GLN A 88 2.04 0.14 19.33
C GLN A 88 1.11 1.24 19.89
N GLU A 89 1.63 2.42 20.17
CA GLU A 89 0.83 3.58 20.61
C GLU A 89 -0.22 4.02 19.57
N LEU A 90 -0.08 3.59 18.32
CA LEU A 90 -1.11 3.81 17.30
C LEU A 90 -2.48 3.23 17.70
N ILE A 91 -2.52 2.21 18.57
CA ILE A 91 -3.77 1.69 19.17
C ILE A 91 -4.46 2.78 20.02
N VAL A 92 -3.67 3.58 20.72
CA VAL A 92 -4.22 4.70 21.54
C VAL A 92 -4.82 5.77 20.64
N ALA A 93 -4.12 6.12 19.55
CA ALA A 93 -4.68 7.05 18.56
C ALA A 93 -5.99 6.51 17.94
N GLU A 94 -6.06 5.22 17.66
CA GLU A 94 -7.28 4.58 17.17
C GLU A 94 -8.45 4.76 18.13
N MET A 95 -8.22 4.55 19.42
CA MET A 95 -9.25 4.75 20.47
C MET A 95 -9.67 6.21 20.61
N GLN A 96 -8.72 7.15 20.53
CA GLN A 96 -9.00 8.58 20.60
C GLN A 96 -9.80 9.07 19.38
N LEU A 97 -9.41 8.64 18.18
CA LEU A 97 -10.13 8.97 16.95
C LEU A 97 -11.61 8.58 17.00
N LEU A 98 -11.96 7.46 17.66
CA LEU A 98 -13.36 7.03 17.78
C LEU A 98 -14.25 8.06 18.52
N GLN A 99 -13.68 8.97 19.28
CA GLN A 99 -14.37 10.02 20.02
C GLN A 99 -14.43 11.36 19.27
N GLU A 100 -13.69 11.49 18.14
CA GLU A 100 -13.60 12.75 17.40
C GLU A 100 -14.66 12.85 16.28
N PRO A 101 -15.19 14.06 16.03
CA PRO A 101 -15.97 14.31 14.82
C PRO A 101 -15.06 14.22 13.59
N GLU A 102 -15.63 13.81 12.44
CA GLU A 102 -14.92 13.65 11.17
C GLU A 102 -13.67 12.74 11.24
N ARG A 103 -13.66 11.83 12.22
CA ARG A 103 -12.57 10.90 12.49
C ARG A 103 -12.07 10.12 11.27
N GLU A 104 -12.95 9.87 10.30
CA GLU A 104 -12.61 9.15 9.08
C GLU A 104 -11.75 9.97 8.11
N GLN A 105 -11.75 11.30 8.24
CA GLN A 105 -11.04 12.22 7.35
C GLN A 105 -9.68 12.69 7.87
N ARG A 106 -9.31 12.24 9.08
CA ARG A 106 -8.11 12.73 9.77
C ARG A 106 -6.85 12.60 8.92
N LEU A 107 -6.55 11.41 8.42
CA LEU A 107 -5.36 11.17 7.60
C LEU A 107 -5.42 11.95 6.28
N LYS A 108 -6.59 12.07 5.65
CA LYS A 108 -6.79 12.85 4.42
C LYS A 108 -6.39 14.31 4.62
N THR A 109 -6.80 14.91 5.75
CA THR A 109 -6.47 16.30 6.11
C THR A 109 -4.96 16.47 6.33
N ILE A 110 -4.34 15.53 7.04
CA ILE A 110 -2.88 15.53 7.30
C ILE A 110 -2.09 15.42 5.99
N LEU A 111 -2.53 14.60 5.02
CA LEU A 111 -1.82 14.36 3.77
C LEU A 111 -2.08 15.44 2.71
N ALA A 112 -3.13 16.26 2.84
CA ALA A 112 -3.49 17.26 1.84
C ALA A 112 -2.33 18.20 1.44
N PRO A 113 -1.52 18.77 2.36
CA PRO A 113 -0.40 19.64 2.02
C PRO A 113 0.79 18.91 1.37
N LEU A 114 0.84 17.58 1.41
CA LEU A 114 1.96 16.77 0.91
C LEU A 114 1.73 16.23 -0.51
N LYS A 115 0.52 16.35 -1.07
CA LYS A 115 0.15 15.77 -2.37
C LYS A 115 1.05 16.20 -3.54
N ASN A 116 1.67 17.37 -3.45
CA ASN A 116 2.58 17.88 -4.50
C ASN A 116 4.06 17.64 -4.18
N ALA A 117 4.38 17.14 -2.99
CA ALA A 117 5.76 16.87 -2.57
C ALA A 117 6.25 15.48 -2.99
N TYR A 118 5.34 14.54 -3.21
CA TYR A 118 5.62 13.15 -3.56
C TYR A 118 4.92 12.76 -4.85
N ASP A 119 5.53 11.83 -5.61
CA ASP A 119 4.90 11.17 -6.74
C ASP A 119 3.94 10.08 -6.25
N TYR A 120 4.36 9.33 -5.20
CA TYR A 120 3.57 8.28 -4.57
C TYR A 120 3.61 8.36 -3.05
N ILE A 121 2.44 8.21 -2.43
CA ILE A 121 2.28 7.99 -0.99
C ILE A 121 1.64 6.62 -0.82
N LEU A 122 2.36 5.68 -0.23
CA LEU A 122 1.88 4.33 0.03
C LEU A 122 1.47 4.21 1.50
N ILE A 123 0.34 3.59 1.78
CA ILE A 123 -0.16 3.37 3.15
C ILE A 123 -0.24 1.86 3.39
N ASP A 124 0.61 1.34 4.28
CA ASP A 124 0.56 -0.05 4.74
C ASP A 124 -0.54 -0.22 5.79
N CYS A 125 -1.63 -0.90 5.45
CA CYS A 125 -2.79 -1.02 6.30
C CYS A 125 -2.77 -2.29 7.16
N PRO A 126 -3.34 -2.25 8.39
CA PRO A 126 -3.55 -3.44 9.20
C PRO A 126 -4.52 -4.44 8.52
N PRO A 127 -4.56 -5.70 8.97
CA PRO A 127 -5.48 -6.71 8.42
C PRO A 127 -6.94 -6.51 8.86
N SER A 128 -7.20 -5.64 9.83
CA SER A 128 -8.53 -5.35 10.34
C SER A 128 -9.20 -4.21 9.59
N LEU A 129 -10.53 -4.24 9.50
CA LEU A 129 -11.32 -3.11 9.05
C LEU A 129 -11.61 -2.18 10.24
N SER A 130 -10.59 -1.51 10.74
CA SER A 130 -10.66 -0.56 11.84
C SER A 130 -10.77 0.88 11.34
N ILE A 131 -10.91 1.85 12.25
CA ILE A 131 -10.90 3.28 11.90
C ILE A 131 -9.60 3.71 11.21
N LEU A 132 -8.47 3.02 11.49
CA LEU A 132 -7.21 3.25 10.79
C LEU A 132 -7.32 2.89 9.30
N THR A 133 -7.83 1.70 9.00
CA THR A 133 -8.05 1.28 7.61
C THR A 133 -9.04 2.19 6.89
N VAL A 134 -10.12 2.61 7.56
CA VAL A 134 -11.07 3.58 7.00
C VAL A 134 -10.36 4.90 6.69
N ASN A 135 -9.54 5.43 7.60
CA ASN A 135 -8.74 6.65 7.36
C ASN A 135 -7.82 6.49 6.14
N ALA A 136 -7.14 5.35 5.99
CA ALA A 136 -6.29 5.08 4.85
C ALA A 136 -7.09 5.10 3.54
N LEU A 137 -8.27 4.46 3.50
CA LEU A 137 -9.14 4.39 2.33
C LEU A 137 -9.79 5.74 2.00
N VAL A 138 -10.11 6.55 3.00
CA VAL A 138 -10.65 7.91 2.80
C VAL A 138 -9.59 8.87 2.27
N ALA A 139 -8.33 8.70 2.69
CA ALA A 139 -7.21 9.50 2.21
C ALA A 139 -6.71 9.09 0.81
N ALA A 140 -6.89 7.81 0.45
CA ALA A 140 -6.32 7.23 -0.77
C ALA A 140 -7.06 7.66 -2.05
N ASN A 141 -6.33 7.73 -3.15
CA ASN A 141 -6.89 7.78 -4.50
C ASN A 141 -7.29 6.37 -4.97
N SER A 142 -6.48 5.37 -4.62
CA SER A 142 -6.69 4.00 -5.08
C SER A 142 -6.23 2.95 -4.05
N VAL A 143 -6.64 1.71 -4.28
CA VAL A 143 -6.38 0.58 -3.40
C VAL A 143 -5.66 -0.53 -4.17
N LEU A 144 -4.44 -0.85 -3.77
CA LEU A 144 -3.73 -2.05 -4.20
C LEU A 144 -4.06 -3.20 -3.24
N ILE A 145 -4.53 -4.32 -3.79
CA ILE A 145 -4.99 -5.47 -3.01
C ILE A 145 -4.06 -6.66 -3.27
N PRO A 146 -3.09 -6.94 -2.38
CA PRO A 146 -2.33 -8.19 -2.43
C PRO A 146 -3.23 -9.38 -2.13
N VAL A 147 -3.20 -10.40 -2.99
CA VAL A 147 -4.03 -11.61 -2.89
C VAL A 147 -3.15 -12.84 -2.99
N GLN A 148 -3.10 -13.64 -1.96
CA GLN A 148 -2.52 -14.97 -2.02
C GLN A 148 -3.55 -15.94 -2.62
N CYS A 149 -3.19 -16.64 -3.71
CA CYS A 149 -4.10 -17.55 -4.43
C CYS A 149 -4.34 -18.84 -3.64
N GLU A 150 -5.23 -18.77 -2.65
CA GLU A 150 -5.64 -19.85 -1.76
C GLU A 150 -7.17 -19.97 -1.73
N TYR A 151 -7.69 -21.04 -1.13
CA TYR A 151 -9.11 -21.44 -1.18
C TYR A 151 -10.10 -20.31 -0.84
N TYR A 152 -9.85 -19.56 0.23
CA TYR A 152 -10.76 -18.47 0.65
C TYR A 152 -10.45 -17.10 0.02
N ALA A 153 -9.55 -17.03 -0.96
CA ALA A 153 -9.08 -15.74 -1.49
C ALA A 153 -10.21 -14.91 -2.11
N LEU A 154 -11.12 -15.54 -2.86
CA LEU A 154 -12.24 -14.85 -3.51
C LEU A 154 -13.31 -14.40 -2.53
N GLU A 155 -13.60 -15.18 -1.50
CA GLU A 155 -14.57 -14.82 -0.47
C GLU A 155 -14.12 -13.58 0.32
N VAL A 156 -12.87 -13.60 0.79
CA VAL A 156 -12.27 -12.45 1.50
C VAL A 156 -12.21 -11.22 0.59
N LEU A 157 -11.87 -11.41 -0.70
CA LEU A 157 -11.84 -10.32 -1.67
C LEU A 157 -13.23 -9.70 -1.86
N ASN A 158 -14.28 -10.49 -1.98
CA ASN A 158 -15.65 -9.97 -2.13
C ASN A 158 -16.08 -9.13 -0.92
N GLY A 159 -15.76 -9.57 0.31
CA GLY A 159 -16.01 -8.79 1.52
C GLY A 159 -15.31 -7.42 1.48
N LEU A 160 -14.04 -7.39 1.07
CA LEU A 160 -13.29 -6.14 0.93
C LEU A 160 -13.88 -5.26 -0.17
N LEU A 161 -14.25 -5.81 -1.32
CA LEU A 161 -14.84 -5.05 -2.44
C LEU A 161 -16.15 -4.35 -2.03
N ASN A 162 -17.01 -5.03 -1.28
CA ASN A 162 -18.23 -4.44 -0.74
C ASN A 162 -17.91 -3.26 0.21
N THR A 163 -16.90 -3.40 1.05
CA THR A 163 -16.45 -2.31 1.93
C THR A 163 -15.93 -1.11 1.13
N LEU A 164 -15.11 -1.36 0.10
CA LEU A 164 -14.60 -0.29 -0.77
C LEU A 164 -15.72 0.44 -1.48
N GLU A 165 -16.75 -0.27 -1.93
CA GLU A 165 -17.92 0.32 -2.57
C GLU A 165 -18.75 1.18 -1.59
N GLN A 166 -18.92 0.73 -0.35
CA GLN A 166 -19.56 1.54 0.70
C GLN A 166 -18.78 2.84 0.95
N ILE A 167 -17.45 2.78 1.11
CA ILE A 167 -16.62 3.98 1.32
C ILE A 167 -16.69 4.90 0.10
N LYS A 168 -16.65 4.36 -1.12
CA LYS A 168 -16.80 5.13 -2.34
C LYS A 168 -18.14 5.87 -2.40
N ASN A 169 -19.21 5.21 -2.05
CA ASN A 169 -20.56 5.79 -2.13
C ASN A 169 -20.89 6.78 -1.00
N THR A 170 -20.12 6.78 0.09
CA THR A 170 -20.42 7.61 1.27
C THR A 170 -19.42 8.73 1.51
N ILE A 171 -18.10 8.44 1.48
CA ILE A 171 -17.09 9.37 2.01
C ILE A 171 -16.02 9.73 0.97
N ASN A 172 -15.62 8.78 0.10
CA ASN A 172 -14.57 9.00 -0.89
C ASN A 172 -15.00 8.57 -2.31
N PRO A 173 -15.79 9.38 -3.03
CA PRO A 173 -16.30 9.04 -4.37
C PRO A 173 -15.23 8.74 -5.42
N ASN A 174 -14.02 9.25 -5.21
CA ASN A 174 -12.90 9.08 -6.15
C ASN A 174 -12.08 7.80 -5.89
N LEU A 175 -12.41 7.05 -4.83
CA LEU A 175 -11.70 5.81 -4.52
C LEU A 175 -11.92 4.77 -5.62
N HIS A 176 -10.83 4.21 -6.13
CA HIS A 176 -10.90 3.13 -7.11
C HIS A 176 -9.91 2.02 -6.77
N ILE A 177 -10.10 0.87 -7.39
CA ILE A 177 -9.18 -0.27 -7.24
C ILE A 177 -8.01 -0.03 -8.18
N GLU A 178 -6.81 0.12 -7.61
CA GLU A 178 -5.54 0.20 -8.34
C GLU A 178 -5.24 -1.10 -9.08
N GLY A 179 -5.44 -2.20 -8.38
CA GLY A 179 -5.30 -3.52 -8.94
C GLY A 179 -5.22 -4.62 -7.88
N LEU A 180 -5.34 -5.85 -8.37
CA LEU A 180 -5.18 -7.08 -7.61
C LEU A 180 -3.79 -7.65 -7.89
N LEU A 181 -2.98 -7.81 -6.87
CA LEU A 181 -1.62 -8.34 -6.96
C LEU A 181 -1.57 -9.77 -6.41
N ARG A 182 -1.29 -10.73 -7.28
CA ARG A 182 -1.09 -12.13 -6.85
C ARG A 182 0.27 -12.27 -6.16
N THR A 183 0.25 -12.65 -4.89
CA THR A 183 1.44 -12.76 -4.03
C THR A 183 1.71 -14.20 -3.65
N MET A 184 2.98 -14.49 -3.27
CA MET A 184 3.44 -15.84 -2.92
C MET A 184 2.99 -16.89 -3.94
N TYR A 185 2.96 -16.48 -5.20
CA TYR A 185 2.46 -17.28 -6.30
C TYR A 185 3.43 -18.41 -6.63
N ASP A 186 2.89 -19.63 -6.72
CA ASP A 186 3.60 -20.80 -7.22
C ASP A 186 2.79 -21.45 -8.34
N GLY A 187 3.24 -21.28 -9.58
CA GLY A 187 2.58 -21.82 -10.77
C GLY A 187 2.61 -23.36 -10.87
N ARG A 188 3.27 -24.07 -9.95
CA ARG A 188 3.23 -25.53 -9.85
C ARG A 188 2.07 -26.02 -9.00
N ASN A 189 1.49 -25.13 -8.18
CA ASN A 189 0.37 -25.44 -7.32
C ASN A 189 -0.94 -25.28 -8.10
N ARG A 190 -1.67 -26.40 -8.31
CA ARG A 190 -2.93 -26.43 -9.05
C ARG A 190 -3.99 -25.49 -8.48
N LEU A 191 -4.14 -25.46 -7.14
CA LEU A 191 -5.09 -24.54 -6.49
C LEU A 191 -4.74 -23.07 -6.80
N ALA A 192 -3.45 -22.70 -6.77
CA ALA A 192 -3.02 -21.34 -7.09
C ALA A 192 -3.32 -20.98 -8.55
N LEU A 193 -3.16 -21.93 -9.48
CA LEU A 193 -3.53 -21.75 -10.89
C LEU A 193 -5.05 -21.54 -11.04
N ASP A 194 -5.88 -22.38 -10.41
CA ASP A 194 -7.33 -22.32 -10.50
C ASP A 194 -7.87 -20.99 -9.91
N VAL A 195 -7.41 -20.59 -8.74
CA VAL A 195 -7.78 -19.28 -8.12
C VAL A 195 -7.30 -18.11 -8.97
N SER A 196 -6.08 -18.19 -9.50
CA SER A 196 -5.54 -17.15 -10.41
C SER A 196 -6.39 -17.03 -11.69
N ALA A 197 -6.82 -18.14 -12.28
CA ALA A 197 -7.68 -18.13 -13.46
C ALA A 197 -9.06 -17.49 -13.15
N GLN A 198 -9.63 -17.77 -12.00
CA GLN A 198 -10.88 -17.15 -11.56
C GLN A 198 -10.71 -15.63 -11.33
N LEU A 199 -9.61 -15.17 -10.70
CA LEU A 199 -9.33 -13.76 -10.56
C LEU A 199 -9.24 -13.07 -11.92
N LEU A 200 -8.52 -13.64 -12.88
CA LEU A 200 -8.39 -13.11 -14.23
C LEU A 200 -9.72 -13.10 -15.00
N ALA A 201 -10.58 -14.10 -14.80
CA ALA A 201 -11.89 -14.16 -15.44
C ALA A 201 -12.87 -13.12 -14.89
N HIS A 202 -12.85 -12.86 -13.56
CA HIS A 202 -13.77 -11.92 -12.93
C HIS A 202 -13.26 -10.46 -12.95
N PHE A 203 -11.94 -10.26 -12.99
CA PHE A 203 -11.32 -8.94 -12.93
C PHE A 203 -10.21 -8.77 -13.98
N PRO A 204 -10.49 -8.96 -15.28
CA PRO A 204 -9.47 -9.08 -16.33
C PRO A 204 -8.54 -7.86 -16.41
N GLU A 205 -9.09 -6.65 -16.23
CA GLU A 205 -8.32 -5.41 -16.33
C GLU A 205 -7.68 -4.97 -15.01
N ARG A 206 -8.16 -5.51 -13.87
CA ARG A 206 -7.71 -5.11 -12.54
C ARG A 206 -6.59 -6.00 -12.00
N VAL A 207 -6.46 -7.22 -12.48
CA VAL A 207 -5.37 -8.11 -12.07
C VAL A 207 -4.08 -7.69 -12.75
N TYR A 208 -3.02 -7.47 -11.98
CA TYR A 208 -1.70 -7.22 -12.54
C TYR A 208 -1.19 -8.46 -13.28
N ARG A 209 -0.53 -8.24 -14.43
CA ARG A 209 0.17 -9.33 -15.15
C ARG A 209 1.32 -9.85 -14.30
N THR A 210 2.03 -8.94 -13.65
CA THR A 210 3.08 -9.25 -12.68
C THR A 210 2.53 -10.06 -11.52
N VAL A 211 3.25 -11.10 -11.12
CA VAL A 211 3.03 -11.89 -9.92
C VAL A 211 4.23 -11.80 -8.99
N ILE A 212 4.02 -11.80 -7.69
CA ILE A 212 5.11 -11.89 -6.71
C ILE A 212 5.27 -13.37 -6.34
N PRO A 213 6.38 -14.00 -6.71
CA PRO A 213 6.58 -15.41 -6.43
C PRO A 213 6.83 -15.66 -4.93
N ARG A 214 6.62 -16.88 -4.50
CA ARG A 214 7.12 -17.32 -3.18
C ARG A 214 8.64 -17.30 -3.24
N ASN A 215 9.28 -16.46 -2.40
CA ASN A 215 10.71 -16.22 -2.43
C ASN A 215 11.25 -16.05 -1.02
N VAL A 216 12.22 -16.87 -0.63
CA VAL A 216 12.84 -16.87 0.70
C VAL A 216 13.53 -15.53 0.98
N ARG A 217 14.18 -14.94 -0.03
CA ARG A 217 14.87 -13.64 0.12
C ARG A 217 13.92 -12.51 0.51
N LEU A 218 12.66 -12.53 0.03
CA LEU A 218 11.63 -11.57 0.45
C LEU A 218 11.25 -11.74 1.94
N ALA A 219 11.33 -12.95 2.49
CA ALA A 219 11.06 -13.19 3.90
C ALA A 219 12.26 -12.83 4.79
N GLU A 220 13.48 -12.95 4.29
CA GLU A 220 14.72 -12.63 5.01
C GLU A 220 15.01 -11.13 5.06
N ALA A 221 14.76 -10.39 3.98
CA ALA A 221 15.12 -8.98 3.84
C ALA A 221 14.65 -8.08 5.01
N PRO A 222 13.42 -8.23 5.56
CA PRO A 222 12.98 -7.43 6.71
C PRO A 222 13.80 -7.65 7.98
N SER A 223 14.38 -8.86 8.19
CA SER A 223 15.25 -9.12 9.34
C SER A 223 16.58 -8.36 9.26
N HIS A 224 16.94 -7.91 8.08
CA HIS A 224 18.10 -7.05 7.83
C HIS A 224 17.72 -5.56 7.71
N GLY A 225 16.45 -5.20 7.97
CA GLY A 225 15.97 -3.81 7.86
C GLY A 225 16.11 -3.24 6.46
N ALA A 226 15.96 -4.06 5.42
CA ALA A 226 16.20 -3.67 4.04
C ALA A 226 15.06 -4.13 3.12
N ALA A 227 14.74 -3.32 2.11
CA ALA A 227 13.93 -3.79 1.02
C ALA A 227 14.71 -4.80 0.16
N ILE A 228 13.99 -5.64 -0.59
CA ILE A 228 14.60 -6.72 -1.37
C ILE A 228 15.64 -6.21 -2.38
N LEU A 229 15.44 -5.01 -2.95
CA LEU A 229 16.39 -4.40 -3.89
C LEU A 229 17.75 -4.14 -3.27
N GLN A 230 17.79 -3.76 -1.98
CA GLN A 230 19.03 -3.55 -1.23
C GLN A 230 19.61 -4.87 -0.71
N TYR A 231 18.75 -5.81 -0.29
CA TYR A 231 19.16 -7.09 0.28
C TYR A 231 19.70 -8.06 -0.78
N ASP A 232 18.92 -8.29 -1.84
CA ASP A 232 19.29 -9.16 -2.97
C ASP A 232 18.57 -8.68 -4.24
N GLY A 233 19.13 -7.66 -4.88
CA GLY A 233 18.57 -7.02 -6.08
C GLY A 233 18.48 -7.93 -7.31
N LYS A 234 19.13 -9.11 -7.30
CA LYS A 234 19.06 -10.10 -8.39
C LYS A 234 18.04 -11.20 -8.13
N SER A 235 17.45 -11.24 -6.93
CA SER A 235 16.44 -12.24 -6.57
C SER A 235 15.18 -12.11 -7.44
N GLN A 236 14.45 -13.21 -7.58
CA GLN A 236 13.15 -13.25 -8.27
C GLN A 236 12.16 -12.24 -7.65
N GLY A 237 12.22 -12.05 -6.33
CA GLY A 237 11.40 -11.09 -5.62
C GLY A 237 11.71 -9.65 -6.00
N ALA A 238 13.00 -9.28 -6.11
CA ALA A 238 13.43 -7.94 -6.52
C ALA A 238 12.99 -7.64 -7.95
N ILE A 239 13.21 -8.58 -8.86
CA ILE A 239 12.80 -8.47 -10.28
C ILE A 239 11.28 -8.30 -10.37
N ALA A 240 10.50 -9.07 -9.58
CA ALA A 240 9.06 -9.01 -9.61
C ALA A 240 8.51 -7.65 -9.11
N TYR A 241 9.06 -7.09 -8.03
CA TYR A 241 8.63 -5.76 -7.56
C TYR A 241 9.03 -4.62 -8.49
N MET A 242 10.20 -4.70 -9.14
CA MET A 242 10.58 -3.75 -10.19
C MET A 242 9.64 -3.85 -11.39
N ALA A 243 9.28 -5.07 -11.80
CA ALA A 243 8.31 -5.29 -12.87
C ALA A 243 6.92 -4.74 -12.54
N LEU A 244 6.46 -4.93 -11.27
CA LEU A 244 5.21 -4.38 -10.77
C LEU A 244 5.21 -2.85 -10.83
N ALA A 245 6.24 -2.21 -10.28
CA ALA A 245 6.36 -0.76 -10.32
C ALA A 245 6.34 -0.22 -11.76
N GLY A 246 7.05 -0.86 -12.68
CA GLY A 246 7.00 -0.51 -14.10
C GLY A 246 5.64 -0.76 -14.75
N GLU A 247 4.91 -1.81 -14.37
CA GLU A 247 3.55 -2.05 -14.85
C GLU A 247 2.58 -0.99 -14.34
N MET A 248 2.69 -0.57 -13.07
CA MET A 248 1.86 0.48 -12.49
C MET A 248 2.08 1.81 -13.20
N VAL A 249 3.31 2.23 -13.40
CA VAL A 249 3.63 3.48 -14.11
C VAL A 249 3.08 3.47 -15.53
N ARG A 250 3.26 2.37 -16.30
CA ARG A 250 2.71 2.28 -17.66
C ARG A 250 1.19 2.33 -17.71
N ARG A 251 0.48 1.71 -16.74
CA ARG A 251 -0.98 1.78 -16.66
C ARG A 251 -1.45 3.21 -16.38
N GLU A 252 -0.75 3.93 -15.52
CA GLU A 252 -1.06 5.32 -15.20
C GLU A 252 -0.85 6.24 -16.40
N GLU A 253 0.28 6.11 -17.11
CA GLU A 253 0.58 6.86 -18.33
C GLU A 253 -0.45 6.59 -19.43
N ALA A 254 -0.88 5.35 -19.61
CA ALA A 254 -1.90 4.99 -20.59
C ALA A 254 -3.26 5.62 -20.30
N LEU A 255 -3.68 5.66 -19.01
CA LEU A 255 -4.91 6.32 -18.61
C LEU A 255 -4.85 7.84 -18.83
N GLN A 256 -3.71 8.46 -18.56
CA GLN A 256 -3.51 9.88 -18.77
C GLN A 256 -3.59 10.27 -20.24
N HIS A 257 -2.98 9.49 -21.13
CA HIS A 257 -3.08 9.68 -22.58
C HIS A 257 -4.51 9.56 -23.11
N GLN A 258 -5.32 8.65 -22.57
CA GLN A 258 -6.72 8.51 -22.96
C GLN A 258 -7.52 9.77 -22.59
N VAL A 259 -7.36 10.29 -21.38
CA VAL A 259 -8.04 11.50 -20.90
C VAL A 259 -7.65 12.72 -21.76
N ASP A 260 -6.36 12.88 -22.06
CA ASP A 260 -5.85 13.99 -22.87
C ASP A 260 -6.40 13.93 -24.31
N THR A 261 -6.53 12.73 -24.88
CA THR A 261 -7.05 12.54 -26.24
C THR A 261 -8.55 12.82 -26.31
N GLU A 262 -9.32 12.39 -25.30
CA GLU A 262 -10.75 12.68 -25.23
C GLU A 262 -11.04 14.18 -25.03
N SER A 263 -10.22 14.88 -24.25
CA SER A 263 -10.37 16.32 -24.03
C SER A 263 -10.10 17.16 -25.29
N ILE A 264 -9.23 16.70 -26.18
CA ILE A 264 -8.92 17.35 -27.47
C ILE A 264 -10.01 17.08 -28.50
N SER A 265 -10.71 15.95 -28.43
CA SER A 265 -11.77 15.59 -29.38
C SER A 265 -13.12 16.31 -29.14
N VAL A 266 -13.28 16.95 -27.97
CA VAL A 266 -14.53 17.66 -27.55
C VAL A 266 -14.38 19.20 -27.68
N SER A 267 -13.17 19.69 -27.97
CA SER A 267 -12.88 21.10 -28.22
C SER A 267 -12.89 21.42 -29.72
#